data_bd1a71f931b60dac81119998cb28bab0
#
_entry.id   bd1a71f931b60dac81119998cb28bab0
#
_cell.length_a   1.000
_cell.length_b   1.000
_cell.length_c   1.000
_cell.angle_alpha   90.00
_cell.angle_beta   90.00
_cell.angle_gamma   90.00
#
_symmetry.space_group_name_H-M   'P 1'
#
loop_
_entity.id
_entity.type
_entity.pdbx_description
1 polymer ?
#
loop_
_entity_poly.entity_id
_entity_poly.type
_entity_poly.pdbx_seq_one_letter_code
_entity_poly.pdbx_strand_id
1 'polypeptide(L)'
;HMILDEARSIGLDMSESLVLKGEATSTYLSILDETSDMAVAISHMDSIDRMTSEFIKAKRGLIENAELVLCDTNLPYDVLKTLVTTFRKTDFFLDTVSTAKAAKVKDLIGKFHTIKPNKLEAEILSGITIENDDDLIKAAKILHDQGVKRIFISLGAEGVFVSDEGKSAKYKASPVKMVNATGAGDAFMAALAAAHLQGKSTKDASYMARAAAAIALSH
;
A
#
# COMPACT_ATOMS: atom_id res chain seq x y z
N HIS A 1 4.36 -24.68 -4.80
CA HIS A 1 3.88 -24.66 -3.42
C HIS A 1 4.81 -23.90 -2.46
N MET A 2 6.05 -23.58 -2.90
CA MET A 2 7.06 -22.87 -2.09
C MET A 2 6.50 -21.63 -1.35
N ILE A 3 5.76 -20.74 -2.02
CA ILE A 3 5.15 -19.55 -1.40
C ILE A 3 4.15 -19.93 -0.30
N LEU A 4 3.29 -20.93 -0.53
CA LEU A 4 2.30 -21.36 0.46
C LEU A 4 2.98 -22.03 1.67
N ASP A 5 4.08 -22.73 1.46
CA ASP A 5 4.81 -23.41 2.54
C ASP A 5 5.56 -22.37 3.38
N GLU A 6 6.19 -21.39 2.75
CA GLU A 6 6.82 -20.26 3.44
C GLU A 6 5.81 -19.43 4.24
N ALA A 7 4.68 -19.09 3.63
CA ALA A 7 3.61 -18.34 4.32
C ALA A 7 3.13 -19.09 5.58
N ARG A 8 2.92 -20.40 5.49
CA ARG A 8 2.57 -21.22 6.67
C ARG A 8 3.66 -21.22 7.74
N SER A 9 4.93 -21.25 7.35
CA SER A 9 6.06 -21.28 8.30
C SER A 9 6.10 -20.04 9.18
N ILE A 10 5.64 -18.91 8.68
CA ILE A 10 5.55 -17.63 9.40
C ILE A 10 4.15 -17.32 9.93
N GLY A 11 3.23 -18.30 9.90
CA GLY A 11 1.90 -18.19 10.50
C GLY A 11 0.85 -17.44 9.67
N LEU A 12 1.07 -17.23 8.36
CA LEU A 12 0.07 -16.67 7.47
C LEU A 12 -0.92 -17.73 7.01
N ASP A 13 -2.21 -17.48 7.22
CA ASP A 13 -3.28 -18.32 6.68
C ASP A 13 -3.55 -17.98 5.21
N MET A 14 -3.22 -18.91 4.32
CA MET A 14 -3.41 -18.80 2.87
C MET A 14 -4.57 -19.66 2.37
N SER A 15 -5.42 -20.18 3.26
CA SER A 15 -6.52 -21.09 2.90
C SER A 15 -7.53 -20.46 1.94
N GLU A 16 -7.73 -19.15 2.02
CA GLU A 16 -8.67 -18.39 1.21
C GLU A 16 -8.05 -17.77 -0.05
N SER A 17 -6.78 -18.08 -0.33
CA SER A 17 -6.08 -17.56 -1.51
C SER A 17 -6.61 -18.16 -2.79
N LEU A 18 -6.59 -17.38 -3.89
CA LEU A 18 -6.89 -17.86 -5.23
C LEU A 18 -5.74 -18.75 -5.73
N VAL A 19 -6.02 -20.03 -5.92
CA VAL A 19 -5.07 -21.00 -6.48
C VAL A 19 -5.50 -21.40 -7.88
N LEU A 20 -4.68 -21.04 -8.87
CA LEU A 20 -4.92 -21.34 -10.29
C LEU A 20 -4.16 -22.60 -10.71
N LYS A 21 -4.87 -23.70 -10.96
CA LYS A 21 -4.24 -24.95 -11.36
C LYS A 21 -3.66 -24.83 -12.77
N GLY A 22 -2.38 -25.18 -12.91
CA GLY A 22 -1.67 -25.17 -14.21
C GLY A 22 -1.14 -23.81 -14.64
N GLU A 23 -1.33 -22.76 -13.83
CA GLU A 23 -0.74 -21.44 -14.08
C GLU A 23 0.48 -21.21 -13.18
N ALA A 24 1.44 -20.42 -13.67
CA ALA A 24 2.58 -19.99 -12.89
C ALA A 24 2.19 -18.82 -11.97
N THR A 25 2.80 -18.76 -10.79
CA THR A 25 2.69 -17.60 -9.92
C THR A 25 3.34 -16.39 -10.59
N SER A 26 2.79 -15.21 -10.33
CA SER A 26 3.38 -13.94 -10.81
C SER A 26 4.86 -13.85 -10.45
N THR A 27 5.64 -13.33 -11.39
CA THR A 27 7.09 -13.20 -11.24
C THR A 27 7.48 -11.74 -11.46
N TYR A 28 8.31 -11.24 -10.56
CA TYR A 28 8.96 -9.94 -10.68
C TYR A 28 10.47 -10.14 -10.59
N LEU A 29 11.17 -9.75 -11.65
CA LEU A 29 12.62 -9.83 -11.74
C LEU A 29 13.19 -8.42 -11.80
N SER A 30 13.98 -8.04 -10.82
CA SER A 30 14.72 -6.78 -10.82
C SER A 30 16.20 -7.01 -11.09
N ILE A 31 16.77 -6.18 -11.96
CA ILE A 31 18.21 -6.11 -12.22
C ILE A 31 18.68 -4.80 -11.61
N LEU A 32 19.61 -4.91 -10.66
CA LEU A 32 20.19 -3.75 -9.97
C LEU A 32 21.48 -3.33 -10.70
N ASP A 33 21.77 -2.04 -10.66
CA ASP A 33 23.05 -1.49 -11.13
C ASP A 33 24.13 -1.58 -10.03
N GLU A 34 25.31 -1.04 -10.32
CA GLU A 34 26.47 -1.04 -9.42
C GLU A 34 26.22 -0.25 -8.11
N THR A 35 25.21 0.62 -8.08
CA THR A 35 24.80 1.42 -6.92
C THR A 35 23.69 0.76 -6.10
N SER A 36 23.28 -0.45 -6.50
CA SER A 36 22.12 -1.18 -5.94
C SER A 36 20.78 -0.51 -6.24
N ASP A 37 20.72 0.39 -7.20
CA ASP A 37 19.49 0.93 -7.74
C ASP A 37 18.92 0.03 -8.84
N MET A 38 17.60 0.05 -9.01
CA MET A 38 16.91 -0.77 -10.02
C MET A 38 17.15 -0.21 -11.43
N ALA A 39 18.02 -0.86 -12.20
CA ALA A 39 18.28 -0.51 -13.58
C ALA A 39 17.14 -0.96 -14.52
N VAL A 40 16.63 -2.18 -14.34
CA VAL A 40 15.55 -2.78 -15.16
C VAL A 40 14.69 -3.68 -14.27
N ALA A 41 13.38 -3.68 -14.53
CA ALA A 41 12.46 -4.66 -13.96
C ALA A 41 11.66 -5.35 -15.06
N ILE A 42 11.51 -6.66 -14.94
CA ILE A 42 10.63 -7.48 -15.78
C ILE A 42 9.52 -8.03 -14.89
N SER A 43 8.29 -7.73 -15.23
CA SER A 43 7.11 -8.14 -14.46
C SER A 43 6.20 -9.00 -15.33
N HIS A 44 5.86 -10.20 -14.84
CA HIS A 44 4.83 -11.06 -15.40
C HIS A 44 3.79 -11.32 -14.32
N MET A 45 2.67 -10.61 -14.40
CA MET A 45 1.65 -10.57 -13.33
C MET A 45 0.24 -10.94 -13.84
N ASP A 46 0.13 -11.62 -14.96
CA ASP A 46 -1.15 -11.93 -15.62
C ASP A 46 -2.07 -12.80 -14.75
N SER A 47 -1.51 -13.57 -13.81
CA SER A 47 -2.29 -14.36 -12.86
C SER A 47 -3.14 -13.51 -11.92
N ILE A 48 -2.77 -12.25 -11.65
CA ILE A 48 -3.55 -11.33 -10.81
C ILE A 48 -4.86 -10.94 -11.51
N ASP A 49 -4.85 -10.82 -12.84
CA ASP A 49 -6.02 -10.46 -13.63
C ASP A 49 -7.09 -11.56 -13.61
N ARG A 50 -6.75 -12.77 -13.12
CA ARG A 50 -7.71 -13.86 -12.87
C ARG A 50 -8.56 -13.64 -11.63
N MET A 51 -8.19 -12.72 -10.75
CA MET A 51 -9.03 -12.36 -9.62
C MET A 51 -10.24 -11.56 -10.12
N THR A 52 -11.44 -12.01 -9.78
CA THR A 52 -12.69 -11.40 -10.25
C THR A 52 -13.52 -10.82 -9.10
N SER A 53 -14.46 -9.96 -9.45
CA SER A 53 -15.45 -9.44 -8.51
C SER A 53 -16.28 -10.56 -7.86
N GLU A 54 -16.54 -11.63 -8.58
CA GLU A 54 -17.28 -12.81 -8.08
C GLU A 54 -16.49 -13.57 -7.03
N PHE A 55 -15.16 -13.74 -7.25
CA PHE A 55 -14.27 -14.32 -6.24
C PHE A 55 -14.32 -13.50 -4.94
N ILE A 56 -14.24 -12.18 -5.03
CA ILE A 56 -14.33 -11.28 -3.88
C ILE A 56 -15.69 -11.39 -3.18
N LYS A 57 -16.79 -11.42 -3.93
CA LYS A 57 -18.13 -11.56 -3.36
C LYS A 57 -18.32 -12.91 -2.66
N ALA A 58 -17.69 -13.98 -3.16
CA ALA A 58 -17.71 -15.30 -2.52
C ALA A 58 -16.97 -15.30 -1.17
N LYS A 59 -16.03 -14.36 -0.93
CA LYS A 59 -15.32 -14.18 0.34
C LYS A 59 -16.01 -13.18 1.29
N ARG A 60 -17.30 -12.89 1.08
CA ARG A 60 -18.07 -11.90 1.85
C ARG A 60 -17.87 -12.04 3.36
N GLY A 61 -18.06 -13.25 3.90
CA GLY A 61 -17.96 -13.47 5.35
C GLY A 61 -16.57 -13.17 5.91
N LEU A 62 -15.50 -13.47 5.16
CA LEU A 62 -14.14 -13.16 5.54
C LEU A 62 -13.93 -11.65 5.58
N ILE A 63 -14.33 -10.94 4.53
CA ILE A 63 -14.09 -9.49 4.37
C ILE A 63 -14.93 -8.70 5.36
N GLU A 64 -16.20 -9.05 5.58
CA GLU A 64 -17.09 -8.34 6.52
C GLU A 64 -16.70 -8.53 7.98
N ASN A 65 -16.03 -9.63 8.32
CA ASN A 65 -15.53 -9.89 9.69
C ASN A 65 -14.06 -9.48 9.88
N ALA A 66 -13.39 -9.01 8.84
CA ALA A 66 -12.04 -8.47 8.97
C ALA A 66 -12.08 -7.10 9.67
N GLU A 67 -11.21 -6.89 10.64
CA GLU A 67 -11.02 -5.59 11.27
C GLU A 67 -10.40 -4.58 10.30
N LEU A 68 -9.64 -5.08 9.32
CA LEU A 68 -8.93 -4.30 8.31
C LEU A 68 -8.63 -5.15 7.08
N VAL A 69 -8.70 -4.57 5.91
CA VAL A 69 -8.26 -5.20 4.65
C VAL A 69 -7.17 -4.35 3.99
N LEU A 70 -6.01 -4.96 3.75
CA LEU A 70 -4.94 -4.36 2.96
C LEU A 70 -5.15 -4.68 1.49
N CYS A 71 -5.05 -3.66 0.65
CA CYS A 71 -5.10 -3.76 -0.80
C CYS A 71 -3.90 -3.07 -1.43
N ASP A 72 -3.57 -3.50 -2.63
CA ASP A 72 -2.67 -2.74 -3.49
C ASP A 72 -3.27 -2.51 -4.88
N THR A 73 -2.68 -1.61 -5.63
CA THR A 73 -3.16 -1.29 -6.98
C THR A 73 -2.69 -2.29 -8.05
N ASN A 74 -2.07 -3.42 -7.69
CA ASN A 74 -1.89 -4.55 -8.62
C ASN A 74 -3.24 -5.21 -8.94
N LEU A 75 -4.15 -5.24 -7.98
CA LEU A 75 -5.50 -5.81 -8.17
C LEU A 75 -6.24 -5.14 -9.34
N PRO A 76 -7.04 -5.89 -10.11
CA PRO A 76 -7.91 -5.32 -11.14
C PRO A 76 -8.82 -4.21 -10.60
N TYR A 77 -9.08 -3.19 -11.41
CA TYR A 77 -9.94 -2.06 -11.02
C TYR A 77 -11.31 -2.51 -10.49
N ASP A 78 -11.96 -3.44 -11.20
CA ASP A 78 -13.30 -3.92 -10.81
C ASP A 78 -13.29 -4.68 -9.48
N VAL A 79 -12.18 -5.34 -9.15
CA VAL A 79 -11.96 -5.98 -7.85
C VAL A 79 -11.87 -4.93 -6.75
N LEU A 80 -11.01 -3.92 -6.92
CA LEU A 80 -10.87 -2.81 -5.96
C LEU A 80 -12.20 -2.07 -5.79
N LYS A 81 -12.89 -1.77 -6.90
CA LYS A 81 -14.21 -1.14 -6.87
C LYS A 81 -15.21 -1.98 -6.08
N THR A 82 -15.26 -3.29 -6.34
CA THR A 82 -16.16 -4.21 -5.63
C THR A 82 -15.87 -4.23 -4.13
N LEU A 83 -14.60 -4.31 -3.73
CA LEU A 83 -14.20 -4.25 -2.32
C LEU A 83 -14.77 -3.01 -1.64
N VAL A 84 -14.40 -1.82 -2.11
CA VAL A 84 -14.72 -0.58 -1.40
C VAL A 84 -16.17 -0.07 -1.59
N THR A 85 -16.92 -0.62 -2.56
CA THR A 85 -18.33 -0.26 -2.74
C THR A 85 -19.29 -1.22 -2.08
N THR A 86 -18.90 -2.50 -1.94
CA THR A 86 -19.74 -3.54 -1.35
C THR A 86 -19.57 -3.61 0.17
N PHE A 87 -18.33 -3.53 0.66
CA PHE A 87 -17.98 -3.76 2.08
C PHE A 87 -17.72 -2.45 2.82
N ARG A 88 -18.70 -1.56 2.87
CA ARG A 88 -18.59 -0.17 3.37
C ARG A 88 -18.29 -0.02 4.86
N LYS A 89 -18.37 -1.10 5.64
CA LYS A 89 -18.11 -1.09 7.10
C LYS A 89 -16.70 -1.53 7.43
N THR A 90 -15.98 -2.08 6.46
CA THR A 90 -14.61 -2.56 6.61
C THR A 90 -13.65 -1.44 6.24
N ASP A 91 -12.63 -1.22 7.05
CA ASP A 91 -11.57 -0.28 6.73
C ASP A 91 -10.62 -0.88 5.69
N PHE A 92 -10.43 -0.14 4.60
CA PHE A 92 -9.51 -0.52 3.52
C PHE A 92 -8.28 0.39 3.53
N PHE A 93 -7.10 -0.22 3.57
CA PHE A 93 -5.83 0.48 3.37
C PHE A 93 -5.32 0.18 1.97
N LEU A 94 -4.77 1.19 1.30
CA LEU A 94 -4.30 1.07 -0.08
C LEU A 94 -2.82 1.43 -0.22
N ASP A 95 -2.03 0.52 -0.77
CA ASP A 95 -0.74 0.82 -1.37
C ASP A 95 -0.92 1.14 -2.86
N THR A 96 -0.37 2.26 -3.30
CA THR A 96 -0.55 2.78 -4.67
C THR A 96 0.47 2.23 -5.68
N VAL A 97 1.52 1.56 -5.22
CA VAL A 97 2.54 0.80 -5.95
C VAL A 97 3.33 1.60 -6.99
N SER A 98 2.65 2.33 -7.90
CA SER A 98 3.28 3.15 -8.93
C SER A 98 2.34 4.22 -9.46
N THR A 99 2.89 5.24 -10.12
CA THR A 99 2.12 6.36 -10.71
C THR A 99 1.04 5.88 -11.70
N ALA A 100 1.38 4.95 -12.59
CA ALA A 100 0.44 4.40 -13.56
C ALA A 100 -0.71 3.64 -12.88
N LYS A 101 -0.40 2.90 -11.80
CA LYS A 101 -1.39 2.14 -11.04
C LYS A 101 -2.22 3.04 -10.11
N ALA A 102 -1.63 4.09 -9.53
CA ALA A 102 -2.34 5.11 -8.77
C ALA A 102 -3.41 5.82 -9.59
N ALA A 103 -3.09 6.17 -10.85
CA ALA A 103 -4.03 6.81 -11.76
C ALA A 103 -5.31 5.97 -11.98
N LYS A 104 -5.18 4.62 -12.00
CA LYS A 104 -6.27 3.68 -12.18
C LYS A 104 -7.38 3.81 -11.13
N VAL A 105 -7.04 4.19 -9.91
CA VAL A 105 -7.96 4.20 -8.75
C VAL A 105 -8.34 5.61 -8.28
N LYS A 106 -8.02 6.64 -9.05
CA LYS A 106 -8.25 8.04 -8.68
C LYS A 106 -9.71 8.33 -8.31
N ASP A 107 -10.66 7.75 -9.02
CA ASP A 107 -12.10 7.90 -8.77
C ASP A 107 -12.60 7.09 -7.55
N LEU A 108 -11.82 6.12 -7.07
CA LEU A 108 -12.13 5.30 -5.90
C LEU A 108 -11.42 5.77 -4.63
N ILE A 109 -10.44 6.68 -4.74
CA ILE A 109 -9.47 6.95 -3.67
C ILE A 109 -10.13 7.34 -2.35
N GLY A 110 -11.19 8.12 -2.40
CA GLY A 110 -11.93 8.57 -1.22
C GLY A 110 -12.72 7.47 -0.48
N LYS A 111 -12.72 6.25 -1.00
CA LYS A 111 -13.37 5.10 -0.36
C LYS A 111 -12.38 4.28 0.51
N PHE A 112 -11.11 4.60 0.44
CA PHE A 112 -10.09 3.99 1.29
C PHE A 112 -9.93 4.80 2.59
N HIS A 113 -9.83 4.08 3.71
CA HIS A 113 -9.59 4.70 5.00
C HIS A 113 -8.18 5.30 5.07
N THR A 114 -7.18 4.53 4.66
CA THR A 114 -5.77 4.94 4.70
C THR A 114 -5.12 4.67 3.35
N ILE A 115 -4.33 5.63 2.88
CA ILE A 115 -3.53 5.48 1.66
C ILE A 115 -2.05 5.78 1.94
N LYS A 116 -1.18 5.09 1.21
CA LYS A 116 0.28 5.26 1.31
C LYS A 116 0.90 5.52 -0.08
N PRO A 117 0.67 6.66 -0.67
CA PRO A 117 1.37 7.04 -1.90
C PRO A 117 2.80 7.51 -1.62
N ASN A 118 3.67 7.45 -2.64
CA ASN A 118 4.85 8.30 -2.69
C ASN A 118 4.47 9.70 -3.21
N LYS A 119 5.45 10.62 -3.29
CA LYS A 119 5.22 12.00 -3.73
C LYS A 119 4.56 12.07 -5.11
N LEU A 120 5.10 11.35 -6.12
CA LEU A 120 4.59 11.36 -7.50
C LEU A 120 3.19 10.73 -7.60
N GLU A 121 2.93 9.68 -6.84
CA GLU A 121 1.61 9.05 -6.76
C GLU A 121 0.59 10.00 -6.10
N ALA A 122 1.01 10.74 -5.06
CA ALA A 122 0.16 11.75 -4.44
C ALA A 122 -0.19 12.91 -5.39
N GLU A 123 0.75 13.33 -6.25
CA GLU A 123 0.50 14.30 -7.33
C GLU A 123 -0.57 13.79 -8.30
N ILE A 124 -0.46 12.53 -8.75
CA ILE A 124 -1.46 11.92 -9.65
C ILE A 124 -2.85 11.88 -8.98
N LEU A 125 -2.90 11.44 -7.73
CA LEU A 125 -4.17 11.28 -7.01
C LEU A 125 -4.84 12.62 -6.70
N SER A 126 -4.06 13.60 -6.24
CA SER A 126 -4.57 14.94 -5.90
C SER A 126 -4.77 15.83 -7.13
N GLY A 127 -4.01 15.61 -8.20
CA GLY A 127 -4.04 16.42 -9.42
C GLY A 127 -3.25 17.72 -9.32
N ILE A 128 -2.37 17.87 -8.33
CA ILE A 128 -1.48 19.03 -8.21
C ILE A 128 -0.01 18.57 -8.12
N THR A 129 0.90 19.41 -8.57
CA THR A 129 2.35 19.20 -8.40
C THR A 129 2.74 19.56 -6.98
N ILE A 130 3.64 18.80 -6.39
CA ILE A 130 4.14 18.98 -5.02
C ILE A 130 5.59 19.43 -5.10
N GLU A 131 5.86 20.70 -4.86
CA GLU A 131 7.20 21.27 -4.88
C GLU A 131 7.75 21.54 -3.47
N ASN A 132 6.85 21.76 -2.50
CA ASN A 132 7.17 22.14 -1.13
C ASN A 132 6.17 21.57 -0.12
N ASP A 133 6.39 21.84 1.17
CA ASP A 133 5.55 21.32 2.25
C ASP A 133 4.10 21.89 2.21
N ASP A 134 3.89 23.10 1.72
CA ASP A 134 2.54 23.68 1.57
C ASP A 134 1.75 22.93 0.51
N ASP A 135 2.40 22.46 -0.55
CA ASP A 135 1.73 21.65 -1.59
C ASP A 135 1.40 20.25 -1.08
N LEU A 136 2.21 19.66 -0.18
CA LEU A 136 1.84 18.42 0.53
C LEU A 136 0.56 18.61 1.34
N ILE A 137 0.42 19.73 2.03
CA ILE A 137 -0.79 20.06 2.81
C ILE A 137 -2.00 20.22 1.88
N LYS A 138 -1.84 20.91 0.73
CA LYS A 138 -2.91 21.08 -0.27
C LYS A 138 -3.31 19.73 -0.88
N ALA A 139 -2.34 18.89 -1.26
CA ALA A 139 -2.58 17.57 -1.80
C ALA A 139 -3.37 16.70 -0.80
N ALA A 140 -2.93 16.68 0.45
CA ALA A 140 -3.62 15.96 1.51
C ALA A 140 -5.06 16.48 1.73
N LYS A 141 -5.26 17.79 1.71
CA LYS A 141 -6.60 18.39 1.81
C LYS A 141 -7.52 17.91 0.68
N ILE A 142 -7.05 17.92 -0.57
CA ILE A 142 -7.82 17.42 -1.72
C ILE A 142 -8.24 15.97 -1.51
N LEU A 143 -7.32 15.12 -1.04
CA LEU A 143 -7.58 13.71 -0.80
C LEU A 143 -8.54 13.48 0.38
N HIS A 144 -8.45 14.30 1.45
CA HIS A 144 -9.41 14.29 2.53
C HIS A 144 -10.81 14.73 2.07
N ASP A 145 -10.89 15.77 1.26
CA ASP A 145 -12.16 16.26 0.69
C ASP A 145 -12.84 15.19 -0.19
N GLN A 146 -12.07 14.27 -0.77
CA GLN A 146 -12.58 13.09 -1.48
C GLN A 146 -13.06 11.97 -0.55
N GLY A 147 -12.62 11.95 0.72
CA GLY A 147 -13.07 10.98 1.73
C GLY A 147 -11.98 10.17 2.41
N VAL A 148 -10.71 10.27 2.01
CA VAL A 148 -9.60 9.56 2.66
C VAL A 148 -9.44 10.06 4.10
N LYS A 149 -9.31 9.14 5.08
CA LYS A 149 -9.18 9.50 6.50
C LYS A 149 -7.73 9.76 6.90
N ARG A 150 -6.82 8.87 6.50
CA ARG A 150 -5.40 8.94 6.84
C ARG A 150 -4.53 8.85 5.59
N ILE A 151 -3.55 9.71 5.51
CA ILE A 151 -2.66 9.82 4.35
C ILE A 151 -1.22 9.78 4.85
N PHE A 152 -0.42 8.89 4.25
CA PHE A 152 1.01 8.76 4.52
C PHE A 152 1.77 8.89 3.19
N ILE A 153 2.31 10.08 2.91
CA ILE A 153 3.08 10.32 1.67
C ILE A 153 4.55 10.04 1.96
N SER A 154 5.10 8.99 1.35
CA SER A 154 6.53 8.70 1.46
C SER A 154 7.36 9.67 0.60
N LEU A 155 8.43 10.21 1.19
CA LEU A 155 9.30 11.24 0.61
C LEU A 155 10.75 10.73 0.47
N GLY A 156 10.95 9.43 0.41
CA GLY A 156 12.28 8.83 0.32
C GLY A 156 13.16 9.19 1.52
N ALA A 157 14.35 9.71 1.26
CA ALA A 157 15.30 10.11 2.30
C ALA A 157 14.80 11.26 3.20
N GLU A 158 13.80 12.05 2.76
CA GLU A 158 13.19 13.10 3.58
C GLU A 158 12.21 12.54 4.63
N GLY A 159 11.81 11.28 4.51
CA GLY A 159 10.93 10.60 5.46
C GLY A 159 9.50 10.46 4.99
N VAL A 160 8.54 10.88 5.80
CA VAL A 160 7.10 10.75 5.51
C VAL A 160 6.34 12.01 5.93
N PHE A 161 5.45 12.46 5.06
CA PHE A 161 4.41 13.41 5.40
C PHE A 161 3.15 12.63 5.78
N VAL A 162 2.52 13.04 6.86
CA VAL A 162 1.33 12.36 7.44
C VAL A 162 0.22 13.37 7.61
N SER A 163 -0.99 12.99 7.23
CA SER A 163 -2.18 13.79 7.47
C SER A 163 -3.33 12.94 7.98
N ASP A 164 -3.99 13.40 9.04
CA ASP A 164 -5.12 12.75 9.70
C ASP A 164 -6.12 13.81 10.13
N GLU A 165 -7.34 13.74 9.62
CA GLU A 165 -8.42 14.69 9.91
C GLU A 165 -7.99 16.17 9.78
N GLY A 166 -7.16 16.47 8.78
CA GLY A 166 -6.67 17.84 8.51
C GLY A 166 -5.50 18.28 9.40
N LYS A 167 -5.02 17.45 10.32
CA LYS A 167 -3.77 17.66 11.05
C LYS A 167 -2.62 17.02 10.30
N SER A 168 -1.61 17.79 9.95
CA SER A 168 -0.46 17.31 9.18
C SER A 168 0.84 17.46 9.92
N ALA A 169 1.77 16.52 9.68
CA ALA A 169 3.12 16.56 10.21
C ALA A 169 4.10 15.87 9.25
N LYS A 170 5.35 16.31 9.23
CA LYS A 170 6.43 15.66 8.48
C LYS A 170 7.42 15.05 9.47
N TYR A 171 7.76 13.80 9.26
CA TYR A 171 8.70 13.05 10.10
C TYR A 171 9.89 12.60 9.26
N LYS A 172 11.11 12.89 9.70
CA LYS A 172 12.35 12.50 9.01
C LYS A 172 12.49 11.00 8.89
N ALA A 173 13.15 10.53 7.84
CA ALA A 173 13.51 9.12 7.70
C ALA A 173 14.41 8.69 8.87
N SER A 174 14.30 7.41 9.26
CA SER A 174 15.27 6.82 10.16
C SER A 174 16.58 6.64 9.42
N PRO A 175 17.72 7.04 9.99
CA PRO A 175 19.02 6.77 9.37
C PRO A 175 19.22 5.26 9.23
N VAL A 176 19.48 4.80 8.02
CA VAL A 176 19.73 3.38 7.72
C VAL A 176 20.74 3.28 6.59
N LYS A 177 21.63 2.28 6.67
CA LYS A 177 22.45 1.89 5.53
C LYS A 177 21.59 0.99 4.65
N MET A 178 21.17 1.51 3.50
CA MET A 178 20.36 0.75 2.55
C MET A 178 21.18 -0.39 1.94
N VAL A 179 20.64 -1.60 2.04
CA VAL A 179 21.15 -2.81 1.40
C VAL A 179 20.26 -3.19 0.24
N ASN A 180 18.94 -3.11 0.45
CA ASN A 180 17.93 -3.44 -0.55
C ASN A 180 16.70 -2.56 -0.35
N ALA A 181 16.19 -1.96 -1.41
CA ALA A 181 14.99 -1.10 -1.35
C ALA A 181 13.68 -1.91 -1.40
N THR A 182 13.74 -3.19 -1.79
CA THR A 182 12.55 -4.04 -1.96
C THR A 182 11.90 -4.37 -0.61
N GLY A 183 10.57 -4.29 -0.55
CA GLY A 183 9.81 -4.64 0.64
C GLY A 183 9.68 -3.53 1.70
N ALA A 184 10.40 -2.41 1.57
CA ALA A 184 10.29 -1.32 2.52
C ALA A 184 8.87 -0.70 2.54
N GLY A 185 8.22 -0.60 1.38
CA GLY A 185 6.83 -0.16 1.24
C GLY A 185 5.85 -1.11 1.93
N ASP A 186 6.06 -2.41 1.75
CA ASP A 186 5.21 -3.46 2.34
C ASP A 186 5.36 -3.49 3.87
N ALA A 187 6.61 -3.42 4.37
CA ALA A 187 6.89 -3.34 5.81
C ALA A 187 6.28 -2.08 6.44
N PHE A 188 6.34 -0.94 5.74
CA PHE A 188 5.70 0.30 6.16
C PHE A 188 4.17 0.11 6.27
N MET A 189 3.53 -0.45 5.25
CA MET A 189 2.09 -0.69 5.22
C MET A 189 1.66 -1.69 6.31
N ALA A 190 2.40 -2.78 6.50
CA ALA A 190 2.14 -3.76 7.54
C ALA A 190 2.19 -3.14 8.94
N ALA A 191 3.16 -2.26 9.20
CA ALA A 191 3.27 -1.56 10.47
C ALA A 191 2.14 -0.53 10.67
N LEU A 192 1.67 0.14 9.61
CA LEU A 192 0.49 1.00 9.67
C LEU A 192 -0.76 0.20 10.06
N ALA A 193 -0.93 -0.98 9.46
CA ALA A 193 -2.03 -1.88 9.78
C ALA A 193 -1.99 -2.32 11.25
N ALA A 194 -0.83 -2.80 11.71
CA ALA A 194 -0.63 -3.19 13.10
C ALA A 194 -0.89 -2.05 14.09
N ALA A 195 -0.45 -0.84 13.77
CA ALA A 195 -0.70 0.34 14.58
C ALA A 195 -2.20 0.71 14.64
N HIS A 196 -2.90 0.60 13.51
CA HIS A 196 -4.34 0.84 13.44
C HIS A 196 -5.11 -0.14 14.33
N LEU A 197 -4.85 -1.43 14.20
CA LEU A 197 -5.47 -2.48 15.02
C LEU A 197 -5.19 -2.31 16.52
N GLN A 198 -4.07 -1.69 16.88
CA GLN A 198 -3.72 -1.35 18.26
C GLN A 198 -4.31 -0.01 18.73
N GLY A 199 -5.09 0.68 17.92
CA GLY A 199 -5.66 1.99 18.25
C GLY A 199 -4.61 3.10 18.45
N LYS A 200 -3.43 2.98 17.81
CA LYS A 200 -2.34 3.95 17.94
C LYS A 200 -2.67 5.28 17.25
N SER A 201 -2.11 6.34 17.81
CA SER A 201 -2.15 7.65 17.16
C SER A 201 -1.44 7.60 15.80
N THR A 202 -1.80 8.51 14.88
CA THR A 202 -1.15 8.61 13.57
C THR A 202 0.34 8.93 13.69
N LYS A 203 0.75 9.65 14.73
CA LYS A 203 2.15 9.88 15.07
C LYS A 203 2.88 8.58 15.40
N ASP A 204 2.31 7.75 16.29
CA ASP A 204 2.92 6.48 16.69
C ASP A 204 2.90 5.47 15.54
N ALA A 205 1.82 5.42 14.73
CA ALA A 205 1.74 4.64 13.51
C ALA A 205 2.87 5.03 12.54
N SER A 206 3.12 6.32 12.34
CA SER A 206 4.22 6.81 11.52
C SER A 206 5.59 6.37 12.06
N TYR A 207 5.78 6.40 13.38
CA TYR A 207 7.02 5.93 14.00
C TYR A 207 7.25 4.43 13.75
N MET A 208 6.23 3.61 14.01
CA MET A 208 6.28 2.16 13.78
C MET A 208 6.56 1.84 12.29
N ALA A 209 5.86 2.52 11.39
CA ALA A 209 6.00 2.30 9.95
C ALA A 209 7.40 2.66 9.42
N ARG A 210 7.97 3.79 9.88
CA ARG A 210 9.34 4.19 9.52
C ARG A 210 10.39 3.22 10.08
N ALA A 211 10.18 2.72 11.29
CA ALA A 211 11.07 1.74 11.89
C ALA A 211 11.04 0.41 11.11
N ALA A 212 9.85 -0.08 10.77
CA ALA A 212 9.68 -1.31 9.97
C ALA A 212 10.32 -1.17 8.57
N ALA A 213 10.09 -0.05 7.89
CA ALA A 213 10.73 0.23 6.60
C ALA A 213 12.27 0.30 6.72
N ALA A 214 12.80 0.92 7.76
CA ALA A 214 14.25 1.00 7.99
C ALA A 214 14.86 -0.41 8.21
N ILE A 215 14.17 -1.28 8.94
CA ILE A 215 14.59 -2.69 9.12
C ILE A 215 14.60 -3.40 7.75
N ALA A 216 13.54 -3.29 6.96
CA ALA A 216 13.48 -3.91 5.63
C ALA A 216 14.59 -3.41 4.69
N LEU A 217 14.92 -2.12 4.75
CA LEU A 217 16.01 -1.52 3.94
C LEU A 217 17.40 -2.02 4.34
N SER A 218 17.59 -2.55 5.56
CA SER A 218 18.90 -2.94 6.11
C SER A 218 19.23 -4.43 5.90
N HIS A 219 18.34 -5.20 5.31
CA HIS A 219 18.45 -6.63 5.01
C HIS A 219 18.16 -6.89 3.54
#